data_c2300a98bd8cce381b2eee1e0009ea50
#
_entry.id   c2300a98bd8cce381b2eee1e0009ea50
#
_cell.length_a   1.000
_cell.length_b   1.000
_cell.length_c   1.000
_cell.angle_alpha   90.00
_cell.angle_beta   90.00
_cell.angle_gamma   90.00
#
_symmetry.space_group_name_H-M   'P 1'
#
loop_
_entity.id
_entity.type
_entity.pdbx_description
1 polymer ?
#
loop_
_entity_poly.entity_id
_entity_poly.type
_entity_poly.pdbx_seq_one_letter_code
_entity_poly.pdbx_strand_id
1 'polypeptide(L)'
;VGSGTRGGMTLISAVLGTSSESARDSNTLALLGWGFSNFHLLHLVRAGVVMARPTVRYAPGQHATVVVAVDYTHVFARASHIRVRVKVPSELAGPIAKGARVGTVYVWENGHILAILPLVLVRALPAVSVLTIAAEFLLRPGTLLAVVLLLCATLGGAAFLRQRSRTRVVAARALR
;
A
#
# COMPACT_ATOMS: atom_id res chain seq x y z
N VAL A 1 -10.83 44.10 15.19
CA VAL A 1 -10.71 42.68 14.86
C VAL A 1 -12.10 42.11 14.81
N GLY A 2 -12.42 41.37 13.73
CA GLY A 2 -13.66 40.67 13.57
C GLY A 2 -13.42 39.17 13.26
N SER A 3 -14.37 38.34 13.63
CA SER A 3 -14.32 36.90 13.28
C SER A 3 -15.66 36.43 12.72
N GLY A 4 -15.63 35.42 11.91
CA GLY A 4 -16.82 34.77 11.38
C GLY A 4 -16.56 33.29 11.12
N THR A 5 -17.62 32.46 11.26
CA THR A 5 -17.55 31.03 10.99
C THR A 5 -18.57 30.65 9.93
N ARG A 6 -18.14 29.90 8.91
CA ARG A 6 -19.01 29.38 7.84
C ARG A 6 -18.50 28.01 7.38
N GLY A 7 -19.39 27.01 7.31
CA GLY A 7 -19.01 25.68 6.85
C GLY A 7 -17.88 25.01 7.64
N GLY A 8 -17.82 25.24 8.96
CA GLY A 8 -16.75 24.73 9.84
C GLY A 8 -15.42 25.51 9.76
N MET A 9 -15.29 26.48 8.87
CA MET A 9 -14.12 27.33 8.73
C MET A 9 -14.33 28.64 9.51
N THR A 10 -13.41 29.00 10.40
CA THR A 10 -13.38 30.27 11.10
C THR A 10 -12.31 31.18 10.50
N LEU A 11 -12.70 32.40 10.13
CA LEU A 11 -11.79 33.44 9.65
C LEU A 11 -11.73 34.56 10.69
N ILE A 12 -10.56 35.15 10.82
CA ILE A 12 -10.29 36.32 11.68
C ILE A 12 -9.73 37.41 10.76
N SER A 13 -10.27 38.62 10.88
CA SER A 13 -9.79 39.80 10.17
C SER A 13 -9.37 40.89 11.15
N ALA A 14 -8.33 41.63 10.81
CA ALA A 14 -7.90 42.84 11.52
C ALA A 14 -7.90 43.99 10.53
N VAL A 15 -8.72 44.99 10.81
CA VAL A 15 -8.83 46.22 10.01
C VAL A 15 -8.38 47.41 10.90
N LEU A 16 -7.37 48.13 10.42
CA LEU A 16 -6.74 49.26 11.13
C LEU A 16 -6.72 50.50 10.24
N GLY A 17 -6.66 51.68 10.85
CA GLY A 17 -6.48 52.95 10.13
C GLY A 17 -7.70 53.41 9.35
N THR A 18 -8.91 52.99 9.70
CA THR A 18 -10.15 53.48 9.09
C THR A 18 -10.56 54.84 9.61
N SER A 19 -11.24 55.60 8.75
CA SER A 19 -11.70 56.96 9.06
C SER A 19 -12.87 57.00 10.05
N SER A 20 -13.60 55.90 10.23
CA SER A 20 -14.76 55.81 11.12
C SER A 20 -15.01 54.40 11.56
N GLU A 21 -15.83 54.20 12.57
CA GLU A 21 -16.28 52.89 13.05
C GLU A 21 -17.11 52.15 11.99
N SER A 22 -18.04 52.83 11.34
CA SER A 22 -18.84 52.27 10.24
C SER A 22 -17.96 51.78 9.09
N ALA A 23 -16.92 52.54 8.74
CA ALA A 23 -15.96 52.11 7.70
C ALA A 23 -15.17 50.87 8.14
N ARG A 24 -14.77 50.81 9.43
CA ARG A 24 -14.10 49.62 9.99
C ARG A 24 -14.98 48.38 9.90
N ASP A 25 -16.25 48.51 10.30
CA ASP A 25 -17.18 47.38 10.30
C ASP A 25 -17.52 46.92 8.88
N SER A 26 -17.77 47.84 7.95
CA SER A 26 -17.99 47.51 6.54
C SER A 26 -16.78 46.82 5.92
N ASN A 27 -15.57 47.30 6.15
CA ASN A 27 -14.34 46.70 5.67
C ASN A 27 -14.09 45.32 6.29
N THR A 28 -14.40 45.13 7.56
CA THR A 28 -14.32 43.82 8.23
C THR A 28 -15.25 42.80 7.59
N LEU A 29 -16.51 43.17 7.36
CA LEU A 29 -17.49 42.29 6.70
C LEU A 29 -17.09 41.97 5.26
N ALA A 30 -16.60 42.97 4.50
CA ALA A 30 -16.12 42.76 3.14
C ALA A 30 -14.93 41.79 3.09
N LEU A 31 -13.96 41.93 4.01
CA LEU A 31 -12.78 41.09 4.08
C LEU A 31 -13.13 39.64 4.48
N LEU A 32 -14.03 39.45 5.47
CA LEU A 32 -14.52 38.12 5.83
C LEU A 32 -15.33 37.50 4.66
N GLY A 33 -16.18 38.27 3.99
CA GLY A 33 -16.93 37.83 2.81
C GLY A 33 -16.00 37.37 1.68
N TRP A 34 -14.95 38.15 1.40
CA TRP A 34 -13.91 37.78 0.42
C TRP A 34 -13.22 36.48 0.84
N GLY A 35 -12.83 36.33 2.12
CA GLY A 35 -12.19 35.14 2.61
C GLY A 35 -13.07 33.88 2.44
N PHE A 36 -14.34 33.95 2.82
CA PHE A 36 -15.29 32.82 2.62
C PHE A 36 -15.60 32.52 1.15
N SER A 37 -15.44 33.49 0.28
CA SER A 37 -15.62 33.29 -1.18
C SER A 37 -14.41 32.64 -1.82
N ASN A 38 -13.20 32.88 -1.30
CA ASN A 38 -11.95 32.40 -1.90
C ASN A 38 -11.35 31.17 -1.22
N PHE A 39 -11.75 30.85 0.00
CA PHE A 39 -11.24 29.72 0.76
C PHE A 39 -12.38 28.78 1.16
N HIS A 40 -12.05 27.52 1.37
CA HIS A 40 -12.97 26.51 1.87
C HIS A 40 -12.24 25.42 2.66
N LEU A 41 -12.93 24.88 3.66
CA LEU A 41 -12.45 23.76 4.45
C LEU A 41 -12.78 22.45 3.72
N LEU A 42 -11.75 21.63 3.46
CA LEU A 42 -11.91 20.31 2.86
C LEU A 42 -11.45 19.20 3.80
N HIS A 43 -12.30 18.22 3.96
CA HIS A 43 -11.96 16.94 4.57
C HIS A 43 -11.42 16.02 3.47
N LEU A 44 -10.13 16.07 3.18
CA LEU A 44 -9.52 15.32 2.07
C LEU A 44 -9.44 13.83 2.35
N VAL A 45 -9.17 13.45 3.58
CA VAL A 45 -8.97 12.07 3.98
C VAL A 45 -9.58 11.84 5.36
N ARG A 46 -10.30 10.73 5.52
CA ARG A 46 -10.85 10.30 6.81
C ARG A 46 -10.15 9.06 7.30
N ALA A 47 -9.87 9.01 8.60
CA ALA A 47 -9.31 7.84 9.26
C ALA A 47 -10.19 6.60 9.01
N GLY A 48 -9.56 5.44 8.82
CA GLY A 48 -10.27 4.20 8.54
C GLY A 48 -10.70 3.99 7.09
N VAL A 49 -10.58 4.99 6.21
CA VAL A 49 -10.89 4.81 4.78
C VAL A 49 -9.85 3.88 4.15
N VAL A 50 -10.33 2.87 3.42
CA VAL A 50 -9.49 1.91 2.70
C VAL A 50 -8.85 2.60 1.50
N MET A 51 -7.51 2.63 1.48
CA MET A 51 -6.73 3.26 0.41
C MET A 51 -6.06 2.25 -0.52
N ALA A 52 -5.82 1.02 -0.05
CA ALA A 52 -5.20 -0.02 -0.86
C ALA A 52 -5.56 -1.42 -0.34
N ARG A 53 -5.45 -2.41 -1.23
CA ARG A 53 -5.62 -3.83 -0.94
C ARG A 53 -4.47 -4.62 -1.57
N PRO A 54 -3.23 -4.49 -1.05
CA PRO A 54 -2.10 -5.26 -1.55
C PRO A 54 -2.32 -6.75 -1.36
N THR A 55 -1.70 -7.56 -2.22
CA THR A 55 -1.69 -9.01 -2.09
C THR A 55 -0.84 -9.44 -0.89
N VAL A 56 -1.18 -10.57 -0.30
CA VAL A 56 -0.39 -11.16 0.78
C VAL A 56 0.51 -12.23 0.19
N ARG A 57 1.83 -12.08 0.40
CA ARG A 57 2.82 -13.03 -0.09
C ARG A 57 2.61 -14.41 0.52
N TYR A 58 2.72 -15.45 -0.26
CA TYR A 58 2.47 -16.86 0.10
C TYR A 58 1.04 -17.14 0.58
N ALA A 59 0.07 -16.30 0.23
CA ALA A 59 -1.35 -16.52 0.49
C ALA A 59 -2.18 -16.16 -0.75
N PRO A 60 -2.21 -17.02 -1.78
CA PRO A 60 -2.90 -16.75 -3.03
C PRO A 60 -4.36 -16.37 -2.82
N GLY A 61 -4.81 -15.30 -3.48
CA GLY A 61 -6.18 -14.78 -3.37
C GLY A 61 -6.45 -13.97 -2.09
N GLN A 62 -5.52 -13.84 -1.16
CA GLN A 62 -5.69 -13.00 0.01
C GLN A 62 -5.16 -11.58 -0.22
N HIS A 63 -5.92 -10.61 0.27
CA HIS A 63 -5.58 -9.20 0.22
C HIS A 63 -5.55 -8.60 1.62
N ALA A 64 -4.52 -7.84 1.90
CA ALA A 64 -4.43 -7.06 3.13
C ALA A 64 -5.23 -5.77 2.98
N THR A 65 -5.93 -5.34 4.04
CA THR A 65 -6.67 -4.07 4.03
C THR A 65 -5.81 -2.98 4.67
N VAL A 66 -5.51 -1.95 3.90
CA VAL A 66 -4.69 -0.81 4.32
C VAL A 66 -5.56 0.45 4.37
N VAL A 67 -5.55 1.13 5.52
CA VAL A 67 -6.35 2.31 5.78
C VAL A 67 -5.49 3.49 6.20
N VAL A 68 -6.04 4.70 6.07
CA VAL A 68 -5.43 5.89 6.63
C VAL A 68 -5.58 5.87 8.15
N ALA A 69 -4.52 6.22 8.87
CA ALA A 69 -4.51 6.21 10.33
C ALA A 69 -5.14 7.46 10.95
N VAL A 70 -5.17 8.59 10.22
CA VAL A 70 -5.56 9.91 10.74
C VAL A 70 -6.47 10.65 9.76
N ASP A 71 -7.34 11.51 10.31
CA ASP A 71 -8.09 12.48 9.51
C ASP A 71 -7.17 13.57 8.99
N TYR A 72 -7.46 14.08 7.80
CA TYR A 72 -6.79 15.26 7.28
C TYR A 72 -7.81 16.25 6.72
N THR A 73 -7.89 17.38 7.43
CA THR A 73 -8.74 18.52 7.09
C THR A 73 -7.87 19.76 6.98
N HIS A 74 -8.04 20.53 5.93
CA HIS A 74 -7.26 21.74 5.69
C HIS A 74 -8.07 22.79 4.93
N VAL A 75 -7.70 24.06 5.11
CA VAL A 75 -8.29 25.17 4.38
C VAL A 75 -7.51 25.40 3.10
N PHE A 76 -8.20 25.36 1.97
CA PHE A 76 -7.62 25.56 0.64
C PHE A 76 -8.19 26.78 -0.03
N ALA A 77 -7.37 27.47 -0.81
CA ALA A 77 -7.88 28.44 -1.76
C ALA A 77 -8.67 27.70 -2.86
N ARG A 78 -9.77 28.31 -3.34
CA ARG A 78 -10.60 27.69 -4.40
C ARG A 78 -9.84 27.46 -5.71
N ALA A 79 -8.81 28.25 -5.97
CA ALA A 79 -7.95 28.12 -7.14
C ALA A 79 -6.81 27.11 -6.97
N SER A 80 -6.67 26.50 -5.78
CA SER A 80 -5.59 25.53 -5.51
C SER A 80 -5.80 24.24 -6.27
N HIS A 81 -4.72 23.74 -6.88
CA HIS A 81 -4.67 22.39 -7.48
C HIS A 81 -4.23 21.38 -6.44
N ILE A 82 -5.19 20.55 -5.99
CA ILE A 82 -4.95 19.53 -4.98
C ILE A 82 -4.73 18.18 -5.67
N ARG A 83 -3.69 17.45 -5.26
CA ARG A 83 -3.39 16.10 -5.72
C ARG A 83 -3.11 15.19 -4.53
N VAL A 84 -3.75 14.03 -4.51
CA VAL A 84 -3.52 12.98 -3.50
C VAL A 84 -2.84 11.79 -4.18
N ARG A 85 -1.74 11.31 -3.62
CA ARG A 85 -1.03 10.11 -4.09
C ARG A 85 -0.88 9.10 -2.97
N VAL A 86 -1.24 7.86 -3.26
CA VAL A 86 -1.07 6.71 -2.37
C VAL A 86 0.18 5.95 -2.78
N LYS A 87 1.07 5.70 -1.81
CA LYS A 87 2.26 4.87 -1.99
C LYS A 87 2.21 3.69 -1.02
N VAL A 88 1.91 2.51 -1.56
CA VAL A 88 1.83 1.23 -0.82
C VAL A 88 2.51 0.18 -1.68
N PRO A 89 3.27 -0.78 -1.11
CA PRO A 89 3.76 -1.94 -1.83
C PRO A 89 2.59 -2.73 -2.44
N SER A 90 2.75 -3.29 -3.63
CA SER A 90 1.73 -4.13 -4.27
C SER A 90 1.54 -5.47 -3.54
N GLU A 91 2.57 -5.91 -2.81
CA GLU A 91 2.60 -7.14 -2.04
C GLU A 91 3.15 -6.89 -0.64
N LEU A 92 2.56 -7.52 0.37
CA LEU A 92 3.01 -7.50 1.76
C LEU A 92 3.37 -8.90 2.23
N ALA A 93 4.53 -9.04 2.88
CA ALA A 93 4.99 -10.29 3.50
C ALA A 93 4.92 -10.16 5.03
N GLY A 94 4.30 -11.15 5.70
CA GLY A 94 4.29 -11.21 7.17
C GLY A 94 5.66 -11.64 7.75
N PRO A 95 5.85 -11.46 9.07
CA PRO A 95 4.86 -10.98 10.03
C PRO A 95 4.75 -9.44 10.05
N ILE A 96 3.54 -8.91 10.05
CA ILE A 96 3.27 -7.47 10.20
C ILE A 96 2.17 -7.31 11.25
N ALA A 97 2.41 -6.52 12.28
CA ALA A 97 1.43 -6.27 13.33
C ALA A 97 0.25 -5.44 12.83
N LYS A 98 -0.92 -5.62 13.46
CA LYS A 98 -2.06 -4.69 13.29
C LYS A 98 -1.62 -3.28 13.66
N GLY A 99 -2.01 -2.28 12.85
CA GLY A 99 -1.66 -0.87 13.05
C GLY A 99 -0.24 -0.51 12.57
N ALA A 100 0.56 -1.47 12.12
CA ALA A 100 1.88 -1.16 11.56
C ALA A 100 1.75 -0.32 10.29
N ARG A 101 2.65 0.66 10.14
CA ARG A 101 2.74 1.51 8.96
C ARG A 101 3.27 0.70 7.77
N VAL A 102 2.48 0.60 6.72
CA VAL A 102 2.81 -0.15 5.49
C VAL A 102 2.83 0.72 4.25
N GLY A 103 2.49 2.00 4.38
CA GLY A 103 2.47 2.93 3.26
C GLY A 103 2.29 4.37 3.70
N THR A 104 2.06 5.22 2.71
CA THR A 104 1.97 6.67 2.90
C THR A 104 1.01 7.28 1.87
N VAL A 105 0.22 8.25 2.31
CA VAL A 105 -0.52 9.16 1.45
C VAL A 105 0.20 10.50 1.41
N TYR A 106 0.45 10.99 0.23
CA TYR A 106 0.99 12.33 0.00
C TYR A 106 -0.14 13.24 -0.47
N VAL A 107 -0.30 14.37 0.18
CA VAL A 107 -1.20 15.45 -0.21
C VAL A 107 -0.36 16.59 -0.77
N TRP A 108 -0.68 17.00 -1.99
CA TRP A 108 0.02 18.07 -2.70
C TRP A 108 -0.93 19.24 -2.94
N GLU A 109 -0.43 20.44 -2.79
CA GLU A 109 -1.08 21.68 -3.20
C GLU A 109 -0.13 22.47 -4.11
N ASN A 110 -0.59 22.80 -5.31
CA ASN A 110 0.17 23.59 -6.29
C ASN A 110 1.60 23.08 -6.54
N GLY A 111 1.79 21.74 -6.51
CA GLY A 111 3.09 21.10 -6.73
C GLY A 111 3.96 20.91 -5.48
N HIS A 112 3.56 21.44 -4.32
CA HIS A 112 4.27 21.28 -3.06
C HIS A 112 3.61 20.24 -2.16
N ILE A 113 4.40 19.47 -1.40
CA ILE A 113 3.88 18.51 -0.42
C ILE A 113 3.34 19.31 0.76
N LEU A 114 2.03 19.18 1.00
CA LEU A 114 1.36 19.82 2.12
C LEU A 114 1.28 18.90 3.34
N ALA A 115 1.03 17.60 3.11
CA ALA A 115 0.95 16.61 4.17
C ALA A 115 1.42 15.23 3.74
N ILE A 116 1.89 14.46 4.72
CA ILE A 116 2.33 13.06 4.57
C ILE A 116 1.62 12.26 5.66
N LEU A 117 0.64 11.43 5.25
CA LEU A 117 -0.22 10.69 6.17
C LEU A 117 0.15 9.21 6.20
N PRO A 118 0.23 8.57 7.39
CA PRO A 118 0.55 7.16 7.49
C PRO A 118 -0.61 6.27 7.05
N LEU A 119 -0.29 5.24 6.32
CA LEU A 119 -1.17 4.13 6.00
C LEU A 119 -0.82 2.92 6.86
N VAL A 120 -1.84 2.36 7.50
CA VAL A 120 -1.67 1.29 8.47
C VAL A 120 -2.48 0.05 8.10
N LEU A 121 -2.02 -1.08 8.58
CA LEU A 121 -2.67 -2.37 8.36
C LEU A 121 -3.82 -2.56 9.36
N VAL A 122 -5.00 -2.96 8.86
CA VAL A 122 -6.20 -3.16 9.69
C VAL A 122 -6.13 -4.43 10.51
N ARG A 123 -5.54 -5.50 9.95
CA ARG A 123 -5.36 -6.81 10.62
C ARG A 123 -3.91 -7.23 10.54
N ALA A 124 -3.42 -7.89 11.62
CA ALA A 124 -2.09 -8.46 11.59
C ALA A 124 -1.95 -9.51 10.49
N LEU A 125 -0.80 -9.51 9.81
CA LEU A 125 -0.40 -10.60 8.92
C LEU A 125 0.49 -11.55 9.74
N PRO A 126 0.13 -12.85 9.82
CA PRO A 126 0.94 -13.83 10.54
C PRO A 126 2.28 -14.08 9.84
N ALA A 127 3.23 -14.63 10.57
CA ALA A 127 4.45 -15.16 9.97
C ALA A 127 4.11 -16.31 9.02
N VAL A 128 4.76 -16.32 7.87
CA VAL A 128 4.60 -17.42 6.91
C VAL A 128 5.34 -18.64 7.43
N SER A 129 4.66 -19.80 7.47
CA SER A 129 5.30 -21.05 7.83
C SER A 129 6.37 -21.44 6.80
N VAL A 130 7.50 -21.96 7.27
CA VAL A 130 8.56 -22.49 6.40
C VAL A 130 8.01 -23.58 5.46
N LEU A 131 7.04 -24.37 5.95
CA LEU A 131 6.36 -25.40 5.16
C LEU A 131 5.57 -24.79 3.98
N THR A 132 4.93 -23.64 4.18
CA THR A 132 4.17 -22.95 3.10
C THR A 132 5.12 -22.44 2.02
N ILE A 133 6.28 -21.88 2.42
CA ILE A 133 7.31 -21.43 1.50
C ILE A 133 7.88 -22.60 0.70
N ALA A 134 8.18 -23.72 1.38
CA ALA A 134 8.69 -24.94 0.74
C ALA A 134 7.66 -25.55 -0.23
N ALA A 135 6.39 -25.60 0.15
CA ALA A 135 5.32 -26.12 -0.70
C ALA A 135 5.14 -25.28 -1.99
N GLU A 136 5.17 -23.95 -1.89
CA GLU A 136 5.05 -23.08 -3.07
C GLU A 136 6.27 -23.23 -4.00
N PHE A 137 7.47 -23.41 -3.44
CA PHE A 137 8.67 -23.65 -4.23
C PHE A 137 8.62 -25.02 -4.93
N LEU A 138 8.16 -26.08 -4.25
CA LEU A 138 8.04 -27.42 -4.81
C LEU A 138 6.95 -27.51 -5.88
N LEU A 139 5.85 -26.78 -5.73
CA LEU A 139 4.73 -26.77 -6.68
C LEU A 139 4.96 -25.89 -7.91
N ARG A 140 6.05 -25.17 -8.00
CA ARG A 140 6.39 -24.42 -9.23
C ARG A 140 6.57 -25.40 -10.38
N PRO A 141 5.97 -25.13 -11.56
CA PRO A 141 6.03 -26.05 -12.70
C PRO A 141 7.46 -26.38 -13.13
N GLY A 142 8.40 -25.44 -12.98
CA GLY A 142 9.82 -25.68 -13.28
C GLY A 142 10.50 -26.64 -12.31
N THR A 143 10.19 -26.58 -11.00
CA THR A 143 10.75 -27.51 -10.00
C THR A 143 10.15 -28.90 -10.11
N LEU A 144 8.85 -29.03 -10.38
CA LEU A 144 8.20 -30.29 -10.65
C LEU A 144 8.83 -30.97 -11.86
N LEU A 145 9.06 -30.24 -12.93
CA LEU A 145 9.67 -30.74 -14.16
C LEU A 145 11.12 -31.20 -13.91
N ALA A 146 11.90 -30.45 -13.13
CA ALA A 146 13.25 -30.81 -12.74
C ALA A 146 13.28 -32.10 -11.89
N VAL A 147 12.38 -32.22 -10.91
CA VAL A 147 12.26 -33.42 -10.05
C VAL A 147 11.87 -34.65 -10.89
N VAL A 148 10.90 -34.52 -11.81
CA VAL A 148 10.49 -35.60 -12.71
C VAL A 148 11.64 -36.03 -13.59
N LEU A 149 12.38 -35.08 -14.19
CA LEU A 149 13.54 -35.42 -15.04
C LEU A 149 14.64 -36.14 -14.23
N LEU A 150 14.88 -35.70 -13.00
CA LEU A 150 15.87 -36.32 -12.12
C LEU A 150 15.46 -37.76 -11.74
N LEU A 151 14.17 -37.99 -11.43
CA LEU A 151 13.63 -39.32 -11.18
C LEU A 151 13.72 -40.22 -12.44
N CYS A 152 13.39 -39.70 -13.59
CA CYS A 152 13.54 -40.46 -14.86
C CYS A 152 15.00 -40.80 -15.12
N ALA A 153 15.94 -39.88 -14.90
CA ALA A 153 17.37 -40.13 -15.08
C ALA A 153 17.91 -41.19 -14.12
N THR A 154 17.48 -41.17 -12.85
CA THR A 154 17.92 -42.16 -11.83
C THR A 154 17.34 -43.54 -12.12
N LEU A 155 16.05 -43.65 -12.46
CA LEU A 155 15.40 -44.90 -12.82
C LEU A 155 15.95 -45.48 -14.13
N GLY A 156 16.15 -44.63 -15.14
CA GLY A 156 16.74 -45.04 -16.41
C GLY A 156 18.19 -45.52 -16.27
N GLY A 157 19.00 -44.78 -15.45
CA GLY A 157 20.37 -45.18 -15.12
C GLY A 157 20.44 -46.52 -14.38
N ALA A 158 19.55 -46.73 -13.40
CA ALA A 158 19.48 -48.01 -12.66
C ALA A 158 19.06 -49.18 -13.58
N ALA A 159 18.11 -48.98 -14.46
CA ALA A 159 17.69 -50.01 -15.45
C ALA A 159 18.83 -50.34 -16.43
N PHE A 160 19.51 -49.34 -16.94
CA PHE A 160 20.66 -49.51 -17.85
C PHE A 160 21.82 -50.28 -17.16
N LEU A 161 22.14 -49.98 -15.94
CA LEU A 161 23.17 -50.72 -15.17
C LEU A 161 22.77 -52.16 -14.91
N ARG A 162 21.49 -52.47 -14.62
CA ARG A 162 20.96 -53.84 -14.45
C ARG A 162 21.00 -54.62 -15.77
N GLN A 163 20.72 -53.97 -16.88
CA GLN A 163 20.77 -54.64 -18.17
C GLN A 163 22.22 -54.98 -18.57
N ARG A 164 23.17 -54.10 -18.31
CA ARG A 164 24.60 -54.32 -18.56
C ARG A 164 25.21 -55.41 -17.69
N SER A 165 24.73 -55.57 -16.44
CA SER A 165 25.18 -56.66 -15.57
C SER A 165 24.62 -58.04 -16.03
N ARG A 166 23.41 -58.11 -16.58
CA ARG A 166 22.80 -59.36 -17.11
C ARG A 166 23.53 -59.81 -18.38
N THR A 167 23.90 -58.94 -19.27
CA THR A 167 24.63 -59.30 -20.49
C THR A 167 26.04 -59.80 -20.19
N ARG A 168 26.73 -59.31 -19.16
CA ARG A 168 28.04 -59.81 -18.74
C ARG A 168 27.98 -61.25 -18.16
N VAL A 169 26.91 -61.55 -17.40
CA VAL A 169 26.73 -62.94 -16.83
C VAL A 169 26.42 -63.94 -17.89
N VAL A 170 25.67 -63.59 -18.93
CA VAL A 170 25.35 -64.49 -20.07
C VAL A 170 26.60 -64.73 -20.93
N ALA A 171 27.44 -63.73 -21.20
CA ALA A 171 28.69 -63.91 -21.93
C ALA A 171 29.71 -64.78 -21.21
N ALA A 172 29.77 -64.71 -19.85
CA ALA A 172 30.65 -65.54 -19.07
C ALA A 172 30.21 -67.03 -18.96
N ARG A 173 28.93 -67.30 -19.25
CA ARG A 173 28.38 -68.69 -19.28
C ARG A 173 28.54 -69.38 -20.61
N ALA A 174 28.76 -68.63 -21.71
CA ALA A 174 28.95 -69.17 -23.07
C ALA A 174 30.40 -69.59 -23.36
N LEU A 175 31.30 -69.32 -22.47
CA LEU A 175 32.76 -69.67 -22.57
C LEU A 175 33.20 -70.80 -21.66
N ARG A 176 32.26 -71.54 -21.07
CA ARG A 176 32.48 -72.81 -20.36
C ARG A 176 31.73 -73.91 -21.12
#